data_f7861fd6aab442c36ca7cc8c5a5faaff
#
_entry.id   f7861fd6aab442c36ca7cc8c5a5faaff
#
_cell.length_a   1.000
_cell.length_b   1.000
_cell.length_c   1.000
_cell.angle_alpha   90.00
_cell.angle_beta   90.00
_cell.angle_gamma   90.00
#
_symmetry.space_group_name_H-M   'P 1'
#
loop_
_entity.id
_entity.type
_entity.pdbx_description
1 polymer ?
#
loop_
_entity_poly.entity_id
_entity_poly.type
_entity_poly.pdbx_seq_one_letter_code
_entity_poly.pdbx_strand_id
1 'polypeptide(L)'
;NLDATVDVREEEAGDRANAVNLIFDIDPKEKIKIEKITCDGCNAITEAELKKSLKETKAKSHLLKKSKYVQADFEADKALVIAKYRSEGYRDAQILGDTIWRNNDGLMEMVVKVKEGEQYYFGDITWKGNTVHTNDQLTRILGIRKGEIFNEELLQSRLSFSIDGRDVTSLYMDDGYLFFRVEP
;
A
#
# COMPACT_ATOMS: atom_id res chain seq x y z
N ASN A 1 10.35 -17.70 6.91
CA ASN A 1 9.63 -18.94 7.13
C ASN A 1 9.14 -18.98 8.58
N LEU A 2 7.83 -19.18 8.79
CA LEU A 2 7.22 -19.15 10.13
C LEU A 2 7.61 -20.35 11.02
N ASP A 3 8.08 -21.42 10.40
CA ASP A 3 8.41 -22.69 11.09
C ASP A 3 9.92 -22.99 11.13
N ALA A 4 10.77 -22.08 10.67
CA ALA A 4 12.21 -22.29 10.74
C ALA A 4 12.67 -22.47 12.20
N THR A 5 13.48 -23.48 12.46
CA THR A 5 14.11 -23.68 13.76
C THR A 5 15.62 -23.45 13.65
N VAL A 6 16.19 -22.90 14.72
CA VAL A 6 17.63 -22.68 14.84
C VAL A 6 18.07 -23.28 16.17
N ASP A 7 18.88 -24.33 16.10
CA ASP A 7 19.54 -24.94 17.27
C ASP A 7 20.96 -24.42 17.33
N VAL A 8 21.37 -23.96 18.51
CA VAL A 8 22.74 -23.45 18.74
C VAL A 8 23.49 -24.44 19.61
N ARG A 9 24.66 -24.88 19.13
CA ARG A 9 25.58 -25.73 19.90
C ARG A 9 26.88 -24.99 20.12
N GLU A 10 27.44 -25.17 21.29
CA GLU A 10 28.78 -24.69 21.65
C GLU A 10 29.78 -25.86 21.65
N GLU A 11 30.89 -25.65 20.98
CA GLU A 11 32.02 -26.62 20.97
C GLU A 11 33.28 -25.88 21.39
N GLU A 12 34.17 -26.56 22.13
CA GLU A 12 35.47 -26.00 22.51
C GLU A 12 36.32 -25.70 21.26
N ALA A 13 36.85 -24.48 21.17
CA ALA A 13 37.79 -24.14 20.13
C ALA A 13 39.18 -24.72 20.48
N GLY A 14 39.57 -25.80 19.80
CA GLY A 14 40.78 -26.55 20.10
C GLY A 14 42.12 -25.81 19.91
N ASP A 15 42.08 -24.61 19.33
CA ASP A 15 43.24 -23.78 19.01
C ASP A 15 43.49 -22.61 19.99
N ARG A 16 42.55 -22.33 20.88
CA ARG A 16 42.64 -21.23 21.87
C ARG A 16 42.02 -21.61 23.21
N ALA A 17 42.76 -21.38 24.28
CA ALA A 17 42.21 -21.45 25.63
C ALA A 17 41.12 -20.38 25.82
N ASN A 18 39.98 -20.75 26.43
CA ASN A 18 38.82 -19.88 26.69
C ASN A 18 38.12 -19.37 25.43
N ALA A 19 38.11 -20.10 24.33
CA ALA A 19 37.33 -19.81 23.14
C ALA A 19 36.33 -20.95 22.87
N VAL A 20 35.15 -20.57 22.36
CA VAL A 20 34.11 -21.51 21.95
C VAL A 20 33.71 -21.25 20.50
N ASN A 21 33.44 -22.30 19.77
CA ASN A 21 32.83 -22.26 18.46
C ASN A 21 31.33 -22.34 18.63
N LEU A 22 30.58 -21.43 17.99
CA LEU A 22 29.12 -21.48 17.92
C LEU A 22 28.72 -22.11 16.60
N ILE A 23 27.97 -23.21 16.68
CA ILE A 23 27.42 -23.90 15.51
C ILE A 23 25.93 -23.67 15.50
N PHE A 24 25.43 -23.05 14.41
CA PHE A 24 24.02 -22.82 14.19
C PHE A 24 23.48 -23.87 13.21
N ASP A 25 22.68 -24.80 13.72
CA ASP A 25 21.95 -25.77 12.90
C ASP A 25 20.60 -25.13 12.51
N ILE A 26 20.46 -24.81 11.24
CA ILE A 26 19.26 -24.10 10.70
C ILE A 26 18.43 -25.10 9.89
N ASP A 27 17.25 -25.43 10.39
CA ASP A 27 16.24 -26.14 9.62
C ASP A 27 15.22 -25.12 9.06
N PRO A 28 15.30 -24.79 7.76
CA PRO A 28 14.44 -23.78 7.17
C PRO A 28 13.00 -24.25 6.99
N LYS A 29 12.70 -25.53 7.22
CA LYS A 29 11.42 -26.19 6.94
C LYS A 29 10.89 -25.91 5.53
N GLU A 30 9.74 -26.44 5.18
CA GLU A 30 9.12 -26.18 3.88
C GLU A 30 8.58 -24.76 3.75
N LYS A 31 8.62 -24.22 2.53
CA LYS A 31 8.01 -22.92 2.22
C LYS A 31 6.50 -23.05 2.20
N ILE A 32 5.84 -22.37 3.11
CA ILE A 32 4.37 -22.33 3.17
C ILE A 32 3.83 -21.49 2.03
N LYS A 33 2.85 -22.01 1.30
CA LYS A 33 2.19 -21.34 0.18
C LYS A 33 0.83 -20.81 0.62
N ILE A 34 0.49 -19.62 0.15
CA ILE A 34 -0.84 -19.04 0.33
C ILE A 34 -1.78 -19.68 -0.68
N GLU A 35 -2.82 -20.34 -0.21
CA GLU A 35 -3.87 -20.91 -1.05
C GLU A 35 -4.95 -19.87 -1.35
N LYS A 36 -5.43 -19.20 -0.32
CA LYS A 36 -6.56 -18.29 -0.41
C LYS A 36 -6.33 -17.01 0.36
N ILE A 37 -6.75 -15.91 -0.24
CA ILE A 37 -6.84 -14.59 0.42
C ILE A 37 -8.29 -14.15 0.27
N THR A 38 -8.94 -13.83 1.39
CA THR A 38 -10.30 -13.31 1.44
C THR A 38 -10.34 -11.97 2.16
N CYS A 39 -11.40 -11.24 1.98
CA CYS A 39 -11.66 -9.99 2.68
C CYS A 39 -12.93 -10.09 3.51
N ASP A 40 -12.84 -9.58 4.73
CA ASP A 40 -13.99 -9.35 5.61
C ASP A 40 -14.21 -7.83 5.70
N GLY A 41 -15.45 -7.39 5.41
CA GLY A 41 -15.82 -5.96 5.39
C GLY A 41 -15.54 -5.24 4.07
N CYS A 42 -15.13 -5.93 3.00
CA CYS A 42 -14.97 -5.34 1.66
C CYS A 42 -16.31 -5.37 0.90
N ASN A 43 -16.94 -4.20 0.77
CA ASN A 43 -18.17 -4.01 0.01
C ASN A 43 -17.96 -3.07 -1.17
N ALA A 44 -17.10 -2.05 -1.01
CA ALA A 44 -16.81 -1.04 -2.02
C ALA A 44 -15.82 -1.52 -3.08
N ILE A 45 -14.85 -2.35 -2.69
CA ILE A 45 -13.95 -3.01 -3.63
C ILE A 45 -14.15 -4.51 -3.56
N THR A 46 -14.03 -5.16 -4.69
CA THR A 46 -14.15 -6.62 -4.77
C THR A 46 -12.91 -7.33 -4.21
N GLU A 47 -13.06 -8.59 -3.80
CA GLU A 47 -11.88 -9.42 -3.44
C GLU A 47 -10.85 -9.50 -4.56
N ALA A 48 -11.28 -9.46 -5.83
CA ALA A 48 -10.38 -9.48 -6.97
C ALA A 48 -9.54 -8.21 -7.05
N GLU A 49 -10.12 -7.05 -6.77
CA GLU A 49 -9.42 -5.76 -6.71
C GLU A 49 -8.47 -5.70 -5.52
N LEU A 50 -8.91 -6.16 -4.34
CA LEU A 50 -8.04 -6.30 -3.18
C LEU A 50 -6.81 -7.18 -3.52
N LYS A 51 -7.04 -8.37 -4.06
CA LYS A 51 -5.95 -9.29 -4.48
C LYS A 51 -5.04 -8.68 -5.54
N LYS A 52 -5.57 -7.84 -6.42
CA LYS A 52 -4.79 -7.10 -7.43
C LYS A 52 -3.92 -6.02 -6.78
N SER A 53 -4.40 -5.37 -5.74
CA SER A 53 -3.66 -4.35 -4.99
C SER A 53 -2.48 -4.95 -4.21
N LEU A 54 -2.60 -6.18 -3.70
CA LEU A 54 -1.47 -6.90 -3.12
C LEU A 54 -0.45 -7.21 -4.22
N LYS A 55 0.74 -6.62 -4.17
CA LYS A 55 1.77 -6.76 -5.23
C LYS A 55 2.61 -8.02 -5.03
N GLU A 56 3.13 -8.20 -3.84
CA GLU A 56 4.06 -9.28 -3.49
C GLU A 56 3.35 -10.48 -2.87
N THR A 57 2.29 -10.26 -2.11
CA THR A 57 1.50 -11.31 -1.43
C THR A 57 0.45 -11.87 -2.39
N LYS A 58 0.73 -13.04 -2.93
CA LYS A 58 -0.15 -13.69 -3.94
C LYS A 58 -0.63 -15.05 -3.48
N ALA A 59 -1.91 -15.34 -3.68
CA ALA A 59 -2.44 -16.68 -3.57
C ALA A 59 -1.92 -17.57 -4.72
N LYS A 60 -1.88 -18.88 -4.48
CA LYS A 60 -1.52 -19.90 -5.47
C LYS A 60 -2.41 -19.74 -6.71
N SER A 61 -1.80 -19.50 -7.86
CA SER A 61 -2.50 -19.55 -9.16
C SER A 61 -1.96 -20.72 -9.99
N HIS A 62 -2.77 -21.25 -10.92
CA HIS A 62 -2.39 -22.38 -11.76
C HIS A 62 -1.18 -22.13 -12.69
N LEU A 63 -0.73 -20.89 -12.81
CA LEU A 63 0.36 -20.46 -13.70
C LEU A 63 1.50 -19.80 -12.91
N LEU A 64 2.43 -20.62 -12.41
CA LEU A 64 3.86 -20.30 -12.15
C LEU A 64 4.21 -19.14 -11.20
N LYS A 65 3.32 -18.54 -10.42
CA LYS A 65 3.71 -17.48 -9.49
C LYS A 65 4.01 -18.04 -8.10
N LYS A 66 5.12 -17.56 -7.52
CA LYS A 66 5.54 -17.85 -6.16
C LYS A 66 4.47 -17.35 -5.17
N SER A 67 3.70 -18.24 -4.60
CA SER A 67 2.71 -17.94 -3.55
C SER A 67 3.33 -17.98 -2.14
N LYS A 68 4.57 -17.51 -2.00
CA LYS A 68 5.29 -17.51 -0.73
C LYS A 68 4.76 -16.37 0.15
N TYR A 69 4.46 -16.66 1.42
CA TYR A 69 4.18 -15.65 2.41
C TYR A 69 5.48 -15.06 2.97
N VAL A 70 5.60 -13.75 2.93
CA VAL A 70 6.65 -12.96 3.59
C VAL A 70 5.95 -11.85 4.35
N GLN A 71 6.12 -11.80 5.66
CA GLN A 71 5.40 -10.85 6.51
C GLN A 71 5.70 -9.39 6.14
N ALA A 72 6.96 -9.05 5.87
CA ALA A 72 7.34 -7.69 5.48
C ALA A 72 6.69 -7.25 4.16
N ASP A 73 6.59 -8.16 3.18
CA ASP A 73 5.93 -7.92 1.90
C ASP A 73 4.43 -7.68 2.11
N PHE A 74 3.80 -8.44 2.99
CA PHE A 74 2.38 -8.28 3.29
C PHE A 74 2.09 -6.97 4.03
N GLU A 75 2.94 -6.55 4.96
CA GLU A 75 2.79 -5.24 5.61
C GLU A 75 2.91 -4.09 4.60
N ALA A 76 3.83 -4.19 3.63
CA ALA A 76 3.92 -3.21 2.55
C ALA A 76 2.68 -3.24 1.63
N ASP A 77 2.17 -4.43 1.33
CA ASP A 77 0.98 -4.61 0.50
C ASP A 77 -0.30 -4.04 1.16
N LYS A 78 -0.41 -4.05 2.49
CA LYS A 78 -1.53 -3.42 3.21
C LYS A 78 -1.65 -1.92 2.88
N ALA A 79 -0.53 -1.22 2.75
CA ALA A 79 -0.54 0.19 2.38
C ALA A 79 -1.11 0.41 0.97
N LEU A 80 -0.83 -0.51 0.04
CA LEU A 80 -1.39 -0.46 -1.32
C LEU A 80 -2.91 -0.73 -1.35
N VAL A 81 -3.40 -1.60 -0.47
CA VAL A 81 -4.84 -1.82 -0.31
C VAL A 81 -5.53 -0.54 0.17
N ILE A 82 -4.97 0.12 1.19
CA ILE A 82 -5.51 1.40 1.68
C ILE A 82 -5.42 2.50 0.62
N ALA A 83 -4.33 2.57 -0.14
CA ALA A 83 -4.20 3.52 -1.26
C ALA A 83 -5.31 3.28 -2.32
N LYS A 84 -5.65 2.01 -2.62
CA LYS A 84 -6.76 1.69 -3.51
C LYS A 84 -8.10 2.21 -2.97
N TYR A 85 -8.41 2.00 -1.68
CA TYR A 85 -9.62 2.55 -1.07
C TYR A 85 -9.67 4.08 -1.14
N ARG A 86 -8.55 4.75 -0.84
CA ARG A 86 -8.47 6.21 -0.90
C ARG A 86 -8.66 6.75 -2.32
N SER A 87 -8.16 6.03 -3.33
CA SER A 87 -8.40 6.41 -4.73
C SER A 87 -9.86 6.30 -5.18
N GLU A 88 -10.65 5.49 -4.47
CA GLU A 88 -12.10 5.35 -4.67
C GLU A 88 -12.92 6.20 -3.68
N GLY A 89 -12.31 7.16 -3.00
CA GLY A 89 -12.97 8.10 -2.11
C GLY A 89 -13.16 7.61 -0.67
N TYR A 90 -12.74 6.43 -0.32
CA TYR A 90 -12.84 5.91 1.05
C TYR A 90 -11.64 6.38 1.89
N ARG A 91 -11.63 7.66 2.20
CA ARG A 91 -10.54 8.35 2.89
C ARG A 91 -10.19 7.72 4.24
N ASP A 92 -11.20 7.30 4.99
CA ASP A 92 -11.09 6.79 6.34
C ASP A 92 -10.94 5.26 6.40
N ALA A 93 -10.71 4.61 5.24
CA ALA A 93 -10.52 3.17 5.17
C ALA A 93 -9.32 2.72 6.01
N GLN A 94 -9.53 1.64 6.76
CA GLN A 94 -8.55 1.06 7.67
C GLN A 94 -8.54 -0.46 7.59
N ILE A 95 -7.37 -1.06 7.65
CA ILE A 95 -7.24 -2.48 7.90
C ILE A 95 -7.27 -2.67 9.43
N LEU A 96 -8.33 -3.33 9.91
CA LEU A 96 -8.52 -3.60 11.35
C LEU A 96 -7.63 -4.73 11.85
N GLY A 97 -7.18 -5.59 10.96
CA GLY A 97 -6.32 -6.72 11.26
C GLY A 97 -6.35 -7.75 10.15
N ASP A 98 -5.59 -8.79 10.35
CA ASP A 98 -5.56 -9.96 9.49
C ASP A 98 -5.52 -11.23 10.35
N THR A 99 -6.02 -12.31 9.80
CA THR A 99 -5.94 -13.63 10.40
C THR A 99 -5.37 -14.59 9.38
N ILE A 100 -4.33 -15.31 9.80
CA ILE A 100 -3.63 -16.27 8.96
C ILE A 100 -3.64 -17.61 9.69
N TRP A 101 -4.05 -18.65 9.00
CA TRP A 101 -4.05 -20.00 9.55
C TRP A 101 -3.61 -21.01 8.50
N ARG A 102 -3.26 -22.19 8.97
CA ARG A 102 -2.91 -23.32 8.12
C ARG A 102 -4.14 -24.22 7.99
N ASN A 103 -4.56 -24.53 6.76
CA ASN A 103 -5.63 -25.47 6.52
C ASN A 103 -5.15 -26.94 6.64
N ASN A 104 -6.08 -27.90 6.47
CA ASN A 104 -5.79 -29.32 6.62
C ASN A 104 -4.75 -29.85 5.61
N ASP A 105 -4.56 -29.18 4.48
CA ASP A 105 -3.59 -29.53 3.44
C ASP A 105 -2.20 -28.87 3.68
N GLY A 106 -2.03 -28.21 4.83
CA GLY A 106 -0.79 -27.51 5.18
C GLY A 106 -0.55 -26.19 4.44
N LEU A 107 -1.55 -25.71 3.68
CA LEU A 107 -1.50 -24.45 2.97
C LEU A 107 -2.02 -23.31 3.86
N MET A 108 -1.59 -22.08 3.59
CA MET A 108 -2.07 -20.90 4.33
C MET A 108 -3.33 -20.35 3.71
N GLU A 109 -4.29 -20.03 4.56
CA GLU A 109 -5.40 -19.16 4.25
C GLU A 109 -5.30 -17.85 5.03
N MET A 110 -5.75 -16.77 4.42
CA MET A 110 -5.67 -15.41 4.98
C MET A 110 -6.99 -14.70 4.83
N VAL A 111 -7.40 -14.02 5.89
CA VAL A 111 -8.50 -13.04 5.89
C VAL A 111 -7.93 -11.68 6.25
N VAL A 112 -8.20 -10.68 5.42
CA VAL A 112 -7.92 -9.27 5.72
C VAL A 112 -9.23 -8.62 6.15
N LYS A 113 -9.26 -8.03 7.35
CA LYS A 113 -10.42 -7.32 7.87
C LYS A 113 -10.30 -5.84 7.59
N VAL A 114 -11.29 -5.28 6.90
CA VAL A 114 -11.31 -3.89 6.48
C VAL A 114 -12.53 -3.17 7.06
N LYS A 115 -12.32 -1.94 7.50
CA LYS A 115 -13.37 -0.96 7.73
C LYS A 115 -13.26 0.11 6.66
N GLU A 116 -14.22 0.16 5.75
CA GLU A 116 -14.17 1.04 4.58
C GLU A 116 -14.45 2.52 4.94
N GLY A 117 -15.39 2.76 5.86
CA GLY A 117 -15.88 4.10 6.14
C GLY A 117 -16.86 4.59 5.09
N GLU A 118 -17.08 5.90 5.06
CA GLU A 118 -17.95 6.55 4.09
C GLU A 118 -17.16 6.96 2.84
N GLN A 119 -17.85 7.03 1.70
CA GLN A 119 -17.26 7.54 0.47
C GLN A 119 -17.36 9.06 0.42
N TYR A 120 -16.25 9.75 0.20
CA TYR A 120 -16.14 11.19 0.12
C TYR A 120 -16.17 11.69 -1.32
N TYR A 121 -16.67 12.90 -1.49
CA TYR A 121 -16.76 13.59 -2.77
C TYR A 121 -16.18 15.00 -2.64
N PHE A 122 -15.70 15.57 -3.74
CA PHE A 122 -15.30 16.97 -3.78
C PHE A 122 -16.52 17.88 -3.59
N GLY A 123 -16.41 18.82 -2.65
CA GLY A 123 -17.36 19.89 -2.43
C GLY A 123 -17.13 21.08 -3.38
N ASP A 124 -17.51 22.29 -2.93
CA ASP A 124 -17.21 23.51 -3.65
C ASP A 124 -15.70 23.80 -3.61
N ILE A 125 -15.14 24.18 -4.77
CA ILE A 125 -13.73 24.53 -4.92
C ILE A 125 -13.64 26.05 -5.04
N THR A 126 -12.90 26.67 -4.13
CA THR A 126 -12.69 28.12 -4.12
C THR A 126 -11.21 28.43 -4.07
N TRP A 127 -10.81 29.50 -4.73
CA TRP A 127 -9.44 29.98 -4.77
C TRP A 127 -9.30 31.24 -3.92
N LYS A 128 -8.21 31.38 -3.18
CA LYS A 128 -7.87 32.57 -2.40
C LYS A 128 -6.43 32.96 -2.62
N GLY A 129 -6.16 34.27 -2.74
CA GLY A 129 -4.81 34.80 -2.92
C GLY A 129 -4.27 34.74 -4.35
N ASN A 130 -5.04 34.25 -5.29
CA ASN A 130 -4.65 34.09 -6.70
C ASN A 130 -4.78 35.44 -7.47
N THR A 131 -3.80 36.32 -7.31
CA THR A 131 -3.79 37.65 -7.96
C THR A 131 -3.30 37.62 -9.41
N VAL A 132 -2.64 36.57 -9.84
CA VAL A 132 -2.01 36.43 -11.17
C VAL A 132 -2.97 35.72 -12.14
N HIS A 133 -3.54 34.61 -11.73
CA HIS A 133 -4.45 33.81 -12.54
C HIS A 133 -5.87 33.89 -12.00
N THR A 134 -6.86 33.86 -12.92
CA THR A 134 -8.27 33.87 -12.53
C THR A 134 -8.71 32.53 -11.94
N ASN A 135 -9.80 32.57 -11.16
CA ASN A 135 -10.40 31.34 -10.62
C ASN A 135 -10.75 30.34 -11.73
N ASP A 136 -11.27 30.83 -12.85
CA ASP A 136 -11.64 29.98 -14.00
C ASP A 136 -10.45 29.29 -14.64
N GLN A 137 -9.30 29.99 -14.74
CA GLN A 137 -8.06 29.39 -15.24
C GLN A 137 -7.56 28.28 -14.31
N LEU A 138 -7.47 28.56 -13.02
CA LEU A 138 -7.01 27.61 -12.01
C LEU A 138 -7.93 26.40 -11.92
N THR A 139 -9.24 26.60 -11.91
CA THR A 139 -10.24 25.52 -11.87
C THR A 139 -10.17 24.64 -13.13
N ARG A 140 -9.91 25.24 -14.28
CA ARG A 140 -9.74 24.49 -15.54
C ARG A 140 -8.49 23.61 -15.51
N ILE A 141 -7.38 24.10 -14.97
CA ILE A 141 -6.13 23.35 -14.84
C ILE A 141 -6.28 22.26 -13.80
N LEU A 142 -6.88 22.57 -12.63
CA LEU A 142 -7.17 21.58 -11.61
C LEU A 142 -7.98 20.40 -12.17
N GLY A 143 -8.97 20.70 -13.02
CA GLY A 143 -9.74 19.69 -13.74
C GLY A 143 -10.60 18.80 -12.84
N ILE A 144 -10.81 19.17 -11.58
CA ILE A 144 -11.66 18.50 -10.59
C ILE A 144 -12.95 19.27 -10.45
N ARG A 145 -14.08 18.58 -10.31
CA ARG A 145 -15.40 19.18 -10.20
C ARG A 145 -16.10 18.78 -8.91
N LYS A 146 -17.00 19.64 -8.44
CA LYS A 146 -17.91 19.32 -7.35
C LYS A 146 -18.70 18.05 -7.66
N GLY A 147 -18.80 17.14 -6.69
CA GLY A 147 -19.51 15.87 -6.79
C GLY A 147 -18.70 14.72 -7.40
N GLU A 148 -17.50 14.96 -7.89
CA GLU A 148 -16.58 13.87 -8.24
C GLU A 148 -16.08 13.16 -6.99
N ILE A 149 -15.75 11.88 -7.13
CA ILE A 149 -15.20 11.08 -6.02
C ILE A 149 -13.89 11.71 -5.53
N PHE A 150 -13.79 11.89 -4.22
CA PHE A 150 -12.58 12.45 -3.61
C PHE A 150 -11.38 11.53 -3.81
N ASN A 151 -10.33 12.06 -4.38
CA ASN A 151 -9.07 11.36 -4.59
C ASN A 151 -7.92 12.32 -4.25
N GLU A 152 -7.27 12.06 -3.12
CA GLU A 152 -6.20 12.91 -2.60
C GLU A 152 -4.97 12.90 -3.51
N GLU A 153 -4.60 11.76 -4.06
CA GLU A 153 -3.46 11.63 -4.98
C GLU A 153 -3.70 12.43 -6.27
N LEU A 154 -4.90 12.34 -6.84
CA LEU A 154 -5.30 13.15 -7.98
C LEU A 154 -5.25 14.64 -7.65
N LEU A 155 -5.76 15.06 -6.48
CA LEU A 155 -5.74 16.45 -6.04
C LEU A 155 -4.29 16.97 -5.96
N GLN A 156 -3.41 16.25 -5.28
CA GLN A 156 -1.99 16.62 -5.15
C GLN A 156 -1.29 16.67 -6.51
N SER A 157 -1.54 15.70 -7.37
CA SER A 157 -1.01 15.70 -8.73
C SER A 157 -1.44 16.93 -9.53
N ARG A 158 -2.71 17.32 -9.44
CA ARG A 158 -3.26 18.49 -10.16
C ARG A 158 -2.83 19.83 -9.56
N LEU A 159 -2.48 19.84 -8.28
CA LEU A 159 -1.96 21.05 -7.64
C LEU A 159 -0.46 21.24 -7.88
N SER A 160 0.37 20.18 -7.83
CA SER A 160 1.81 20.38 -7.67
C SER A 160 2.74 19.43 -8.45
N PHE A 161 2.29 18.26 -8.92
CA PHE A 161 3.20 17.22 -9.43
C PHE A 161 2.63 16.43 -10.60
N SER A 162 2.04 17.11 -11.57
CA SER A 162 1.56 16.45 -12.77
C SER A 162 2.74 16.00 -13.65
N ILE A 163 2.72 14.76 -14.11
CA ILE A 163 3.77 14.21 -14.98
C ILE A 163 3.88 14.96 -16.31
N ASP A 164 2.78 15.54 -16.76
CA ASP A 164 2.72 16.31 -18.01
C ASP A 164 2.95 17.81 -17.82
N GLY A 165 3.29 18.26 -16.59
CA GLY A 165 3.51 19.66 -16.25
C GLY A 165 2.24 20.51 -16.29
N ARG A 166 1.07 19.88 -16.31
CA ARG A 166 -0.22 20.59 -16.36
C ARG A 166 -0.89 20.63 -15.00
N ASP A 167 -0.23 21.25 -14.05
CA ASP A 167 -0.71 21.47 -12.71
C ASP A 167 -0.63 22.97 -12.34
N VAL A 168 -1.26 23.32 -11.23
CA VAL A 168 -1.35 24.71 -10.77
C VAL A 168 0.03 25.29 -10.47
N THR A 169 0.90 24.51 -9.84
CA THR A 169 2.26 24.96 -9.48
C THR A 169 3.10 25.21 -10.74
N SER A 170 3.06 24.31 -11.71
CA SER A 170 3.77 24.48 -12.98
C SER A 170 3.33 25.72 -13.74
N LEU A 171 2.01 26.04 -13.76
CA LEU A 171 1.49 27.26 -14.37
C LEU A 171 2.15 28.51 -13.78
N TYR A 172 2.27 28.60 -12.45
CA TYR A 172 2.90 29.75 -11.80
C TYR A 172 4.42 29.77 -12.00
N MET A 173 5.07 28.61 -12.02
CA MET A 173 6.51 28.51 -12.25
C MET A 173 6.89 28.95 -13.68
N ASP A 174 6.09 28.62 -14.67
CA ASP A 174 6.28 29.05 -16.06
C ASP A 174 6.20 30.58 -16.21
N ASP A 175 5.40 31.25 -15.35
CA ASP A 175 5.34 32.71 -15.27
C ASP A 175 6.44 33.34 -14.36
N GLY A 176 7.38 32.53 -13.88
CA GLY A 176 8.55 32.99 -13.11
C GLY A 176 8.36 32.99 -11.59
N TYR A 177 7.23 32.51 -11.06
CA TYR A 177 6.99 32.42 -9.62
C TYR A 177 7.61 31.16 -9.03
N LEU A 178 8.92 31.06 -9.01
CA LEU A 178 9.71 29.86 -8.63
C LEU A 178 9.48 29.35 -7.20
N PHE A 179 8.95 30.18 -6.31
CA PHE A 179 8.68 29.84 -4.91
C PHE A 179 7.17 29.74 -4.62
N PHE A 180 6.37 29.59 -5.67
CA PHE A 180 4.92 29.42 -5.51
C PHE A 180 4.60 28.16 -4.71
N ARG A 181 3.60 28.27 -3.86
CA ARG A 181 3.02 27.17 -3.11
C ARG A 181 1.48 27.28 -3.13
N VAL A 182 0.84 26.17 -3.25
CA VAL A 182 -0.61 26.04 -3.10
C VAL A 182 -0.90 24.97 -2.06
N GLU A 183 -1.80 25.29 -1.14
CA GLU A 183 -2.23 24.40 -0.08
C GLU A 183 -3.75 24.17 -0.22
N PRO A 184 -4.24 22.91 -0.28
CA PRO A 184 -5.66 22.58 -0.34
C PRO A 184 -6.33 22.67 1.03
#